data_388c74f8f2967946b7c79eb2dae5221d
#
_entry.id   388c74f8f2967946b7c79eb2dae5221d
#
_cell.length_a   1.000
_cell.length_b   1.000
_cell.length_c   1.000
_cell.angle_alpha   90.00
_cell.angle_beta   90.00
_cell.angle_gamma   90.00
#
_symmetry.space_group_name_H-M   'P 1'
#
loop_
_entity.id
_entity.type
_entity.pdbx_description
1 polymer ?
#
loop_
_entity_poly.entity_id
_entity_poly.type
_entity_poly.pdbx_seq_one_letter_code
_entity_poly.pdbx_strand_id
1 'polypeptide(L)'
;NILYPALYRELTHTGSAPGTFRGLSGNLDRITQVEYVDQNPIGKSSRSNAVTYLKVYDEIRKLLSDQQYAKMNGYTPSHFSFNMDGGRCPECQGEGFVKIGMQFMADVSMVCEACGGKRFKPDILEVRYKGMNIDDILNMSVEEAIAFFSSQDDPTAKRIAERLQPLVDVGLSYIKLGQSSSTLSGGESQR
;
A
#
# COMPACT_ATOMS: atom_id res chain seq x y z
N ASN A 1 -1.40 -10.25 25.65
CA ASN A 1 -1.26 -11.72 25.79
C ASN A 1 -2.41 -12.41 26.56
N ILE A 2 -3.32 -11.66 27.19
CA ILE A 2 -4.45 -12.24 27.95
C ILE A 2 -5.78 -11.75 27.37
N LEU A 3 -6.08 -10.46 27.42
CA LEU A 3 -7.39 -9.90 27.11
C LEU A 3 -7.84 -10.18 25.69
N TYR A 4 -7.00 -9.83 24.69
CA TYR A 4 -7.34 -10.04 23.28
C TYR A 4 -7.56 -11.53 22.94
N PRO A 5 -6.62 -12.48 23.24
CA PRO A 5 -6.86 -13.88 22.95
C PRO A 5 -8.07 -14.47 23.69
N ALA A 6 -8.33 -14.01 24.91
CA ALA A 6 -9.46 -14.47 25.70
C ALA A 6 -10.79 -14.02 25.08
N LEU A 7 -10.93 -12.72 24.76
CA LEU A 7 -12.13 -12.18 24.09
C LEU A 7 -12.30 -12.76 22.68
N TYR A 8 -11.22 -12.88 21.93
CA TYR A 8 -11.27 -13.44 20.58
C TYR A 8 -11.76 -14.89 20.58
N ARG A 9 -11.30 -15.71 21.51
CA ARG A 9 -11.78 -17.09 21.68
C ARG A 9 -13.21 -17.18 22.14
N GLU A 10 -13.63 -16.29 23.02
CA GLU A 10 -15.03 -16.23 23.48
C GLU A 10 -15.97 -15.96 22.30
N LEU A 11 -15.61 -15.04 21.40
CA LEU A 11 -16.43 -14.67 20.26
C LEU A 11 -16.35 -15.66 19.07
N THR A 12 -15.16 -16.22 18.81
CA THR A 12 -14.94 -17.00 17.58
C THR A 12 -14.77 -18.49 17.81
N HIS A 13 -14.62 -18.92 19.07
CA HIS A 13 -14.27 -20.27 19.50
C HIS A 13 -12.97 -20.81 18.90
N THR A 14 -12.12 -19.94 18.36
CA THR A 14 -10.84 -20.23 17.70
C THR A 14 -9.74 -19.30 18.22
N GLY A 15 -8.49 -19.53 17.81
CA GLY A 15 -7.35 -18.66 18.11
C GLY A 15 -6.41 -19.19 19.19
N SER A 16 -5.39 -18.38 19.51
CA SER A 16 -4.36 -18.72 20.47
C SER A 16 -4.89 -18.87 21.91
N ALA A 17 -4.32 -19.77 22.69
CA ALA A 17 -4.67 -19.88 24.10
C ALA A 17 -4.25 -18.59 24.85
N PRO A 18 -5.15 -17.98 25.62
CA PRO A 18 -4.80 -16.84 26.46
C PRO A 18 -3.85 -17.26 27.60
N GLY A 19 -3.08 -16.30 28.11
CA GLY A 19 -2.32 -16.52 29.35
C GLY A 19 -3.26 -16.82 30.53
N THR A 20 -2.69 -17.21 31.68
CA THR A 20 -3.46 -17.55 32.87
C THR A 20 -4.23 -16.35 33.41
N PHE A 21 -5.53 -16.47 33.58
CA PHE A 21 -6.42 -15.46 34.17
C PHE A 21 -7.60 -16.14 34.86
N ARG A 22 -8.34 -15.40 35.70
CA ARG A 22 -9.48 -15.98 36.45
C ARG A 22 -10.72 -16.21 35.59
N GLY A 23 -11.03 -15.31 34.70
CA GLY A 23 -12.19 -15.36 33.82
C GLY A 23 -12.53 -13.99 33.23
N LEU A 24 -13.38 -13.97 32.20
CA LEU A 24 -14.01 -12.78 31.66
C LEU A 24 -15.38 -12.60 32.34
N SER A 25 -15.71 -11.37 32.68
CA SER A 25 -17.03 -11.04 33.25
C SER A 25 -17.53 -9.72 32.67
N GLY A 26 -18.83 -9.54 32.61
CA GLY A 26 -19.49 -8.36 32.05
C GLY A 26 -20.44 -8.73 30.91
N ASN A 27 -20.85 -7.74 30.15
CA ASN A 27 -21.82 -7.91 29.05
C ASN A 27 -21.11 -8.40 27.77
N LEU A 28 -20.55 -9.59 27.79
CA LEU A 28 -19.79 -10.17 26.66
C LEU A 28 -20.68 -10.36 25.43
N ASP A 29 -21.96 -10.62 25.63
CA ASP A 29 -22.96 -10.82 24.56
C ASP A 29 -23.18 -9.54 23.69
N ARG A 30 -22.73 -8.38 24.16
CA ARG A 30 -22.79 -7.11 23.40
C ARG A 30 -21.56 -6.86 22.54
N ILE A 31 -20.51 -7.63 22.73
CA ILE A 31 -19.27 -7.52 21.95
C ILE A 31 -19.43 -8.39 20.71
N THR A 32 -19.49 -7.78 19.56
CA THR A 32 -19.65 -8.49 18.27
C THR A 32 -18.32 -8.76 17.58
N GLN A 33 -17.31 -7.95 17.84
CA GLN A 33 -15.99 -8.05 17.21
C GLN A 33 -14.91 -7.50 18.13
N VAL A 34 -13.70 -8.07 18.04
CA VAL A 34 -12.50 -7.61 18.74
C VAL A 34 -11.38 -7.42 17.75
N GLU A 35 -10.87 -6.21 17.67
CA GLU A 35 -9.74 -5.83 16.83
C GLU A 35 -8.47 -5.64 17.67
N TYR A 36 -7.34 -6.07 17.14
CA TYR A 36 -6.04 -5.85 17.75
C TYR A 36 -5.22 -4.90 16.87
N VAL A 37 -5.00 -3.70 17.36
CA VAL A 37 -4.20 -2.67 16.68
C VAL A 37 -2.88 -2.52 17.41
N ASP A 38 -1.77 -2.64 16.69
CA ASP A 38 -0.43 -2.45 17.23
C ASP A 38 0.40 -1.48 16.35
N GLN A 39 1.66 -1.28 16.73
CA GLN A 39 2.58 -0.39 16.02
C GLN A 39 3.45 -1.12 14.99
N ASN A 40 3.15 -2.38 14.69
CA ASN A 40 3.88 -3.10 13.69
C ASN A 40 3.57 -2.55 12.29
N PRO A 41 4.55 -2.52 11.38
CA PRO A 41 4.32 -2.07 10.01
C PRO A 41 3.18 -2.83 9.33
N ILE A 42 2.34 -2.11 8.61
CA ILE A 42 1.29 -2.68 7.77
C ILE A 42 1.92 -3.44 6.61
N GLY A 43 2.05 -4.76 6.78
CA GLY A 43 2.71 -5.64 5.82
C GLY A 43 4.20 -5.86 6.13
N LYS A 44 4.68 -7.03 5.77
CA LYS A 44 6.05 -7.51 6.05
C LYS A 44 7.06 -7.16 4.95
N SER A 45 6.60 -6.64 3.82
CA SER A 45 7.42 -6.37 2.64
C SER A 45 7.72 -4.87 2.52
N SER A 46 8.93 -4.54 2.09
CA SER A 46 9.32 -3.18 1.68
C SER A 46 8.41 -2.59 0.57
N ARG A 47 7.68 -3.45 -0.12
CA ARG A 47 6.74 -3.11 -1.20
C ARG A 47 5.31 -2.90 -0.72
N SER A 48 5.03 -3.12 0.56
CA SER A 48 3.71 -2.80 1.13
C SER A 48 3.57 -1.29 1.25
N ASN A 49 2.43 -0.77 0.83
CA ASN A 49 2.09 0.65 0.92
C ASN A 49 0.59 0.83 1.18
N ALA A 50 0.19 2.05 1.53
CA ALA A 50 -1.20 2.37 1.88
C ALA A 50 -2.19 2.04 0.75
N VAL A 51 -1.85 2.33 -0.51
CA VAL A 51 -2.77 2.07 -1.64
C VAL A 51 -2.95 0.59 -1.94
N THR A 52 -1.93 -0.24 -1.67
CA THR A 52 -2.06 -1.70 -1.77
C THR A 52 -2.93 -2.24 -0.65
N TYR A 53 -2.78 -1.73 0.56
CA TYR A 53 -3.59 -2.10 1.72
C TYR A 53 -5.08 -1.79 1.49
N LEU A 54 -5.39 -0.60 1.00
CA LEU A 54 -6.76 -0.18 0.65
C LEU A 54 -7.30 -0.80 -0.64
N LYS A 55 -6.49 -1.62 -1.35
CA LYS A 55 -6.82 -2.20 -2.66
C LYS A 55 -7.12 -1.17 -3.76
N VAL A 56 -6.71 0.07 -3.57
CA VAL A 56 -6.85 1.16 -4.55
C VAL A 56 -5.87 0.98 -5.70
N TYR A 57 -4.73 0.37 -5.44
CA TYR A 57 -3.70 0.14 -6.45
C TYR A 57 -4.18 -0.69 -7.64
N ASP A 58 -5.09 -1.64 -7.42
CA ASP A 58 -5.66 -2.44 -8.48
C ASP A 58 -6.48 -1.61 -9.47
N GLU A 59 -7.19 -0.60 -8.97
CA GLU A 59 -7.96 0.33 -9.81
C GLU A 59 -7.05 1.28 -10.57
N ILE A 60 -5.99 1.79 -9.94
CA ILE A 60 -4.97 2.62 -10.61
C ILE A 60 -4.31 1.85 -11.76
N ARG A 61 -3.92 0.59 -11.52
CA ARG A 61 -3.33 -0.28 -12.54
C ARG A 61 -4.27 -0.53 -13.71
N LYS A 62 -5.55 -0.76 -13.42
CA LYS A 62 -6.59 -0.93 -14.43
C LYS A 62 -6.78 0.35 -15.24
N LEU A 63 -6.86 1.50 -14.58
CA LEU A 63 -7.02 2.81 -15.21
C LEU A 63 -5.88 3.10 -16.21
N LEU A 64 -4.64 2.77 -15.86
CA LEU A 64 -3.49 2.93 -16.73
C LEU A 64 -3.49 1.91 -17.89
N SER A 65 -3.84 0.66 -17.62
CA SER A 65 -3.92 -0.36 -18.68
C SER A 65 -5.03 -0.10 -19.70
N ASP A 66 -6.04 0.66 -19.33
CA ASP A 66 -7.13 1.07 -20.20
C ASP A 66 -6.77 2.23 -21.14
N GLN A 67 -5.61 2.87 -20.96
CA GLN A 67 -5.15 3.94 -21.84
C GLN A 67 -4.81 3.40 -23.23
N GLN A 68 -5.02 4.25 -24.26
CA GLN A 68 -4.80 3.86 -25.64
C GLN A 68 -3.39 3.34 -25.91
N TYR A 69 -2.36 4.03 -25.39
CA TYR A 69 -0.97 3.61 -25.54
C TYR A 69 -0.70 2.24 -24.89
N ALA A 70 -1.27 1.98 -23.72
CA ALA A 70 -1.16 0.68 -23.06
C ALA A 70 -1.80 -0.44 -23.87
N LYS A 71 -3.00 -0.20 -24.41
CA LYS A 71 -3.72 -1.17 -25.25
C LYS A 71 -2.97 -1.47 -26.55
N MET A 72 -2.41 -0.46 -27.21
CA MET A 72 -1.61 -0.64 -28.43
C MET A 72 -0.36 -1.49 -28.19
N ASN A 73 0.26 -1.40 -27.02
CA ASN A 73 1.45 -2.17 -26.65
C ASN A 73 1.13 -3.48 -25.91
N GLY A 74 -0.15 -3.83 -25.73
CA GLY A 74 -0.56 -5.05 -25.04
C GLY A 74 -0.29 -5.04 -23.54
N TYR A 75 -0.17 -3.86 -22.91
CA TYR A 75 0.07 -3.76 -21.48
C TYR A 75 -1.19 -4.03 -20.69
N THR A 76 -1.11 -5.02 -19.81
CA THR A 76 -2.16 -5.42 -18.89
C THR A 76 -1.94 -4.77 -17.50
N PRO A 77 -2.90 -4.80 -16.58
CA PRO A 77 -2.70 -4.27 -15.22
C PRO A 77 -1.48 -4.83 -14.49
N SER A 78 -1.02 -6.04 -14.83
CA SER A 78 0.18 -6.63 -14.24
C SER A 78 1.46 -5.89 -14.58
N HIS A 79 1.55 -5.24 -15.75
CA HIS A 79 2.71 -4.44 -16.16
C HIS A 79 2.90 -3.18 -15.28
N PHE A 80 1.85 -2.70 -14.66
CA PHE A 80 1.88 -1.58 -13.72
C PHE A 80 2.04 -2.01 -12.26
N SER A 81 2.45 -3.28 -12.02
CA SER A 81 2.74 -3.79 -10.69
C SER A 81 4.25 -3.81 -10.44
N PHE A 82 4.69 -3.22 -9.33
CA PHE A 82 6.07 -3.34 -8.88
C PHE A 82 6.37 -4.69 -8.19
N ASN A 83 5.35 -5.54 -8.01
CA ASN A 83 5.50 -6.88 -7.42
C ASN A 83 5.57 -8.01 -8.47
N MET A 84 5.15 -7.74 -9.71
CA MET A 84 5.09 -8.74 -10.77
C MET A 84 6.08 -8.42 -11.88
N ASP A 85 6.58 -9.47 -12.53
CA ASP A 85 7.42 -9.31 -13.72
C ASP A 85 6.60 -8.76 -14.89
N GLY A 86 7.31 -8.13 -15.83
CA GLY A 86 6.74 -7.51 -17.02
C GLY A 86 7.08 -6.02 -17.11
N GLY A 87 6.54 -5.20 -16.22
CA GLY A 87 6.76 -3.75 -16.27
C GLY A 87 7.69 -3.19 -15.21
N ARG A 88 8.00 -3.93 -14.13
CA ARG A 88 8.94 -3.47 -13.11
C ARG A 88 10.38 -3.42 -13.60
N CYS A 89 11.18 -2.54 -13.03
CA CYS A 89 12.62 -2.49 -13.28
C CYS A 89 13.28 -3.83 -12.91
N PRO A 90 14.03 -4.47 -13.80
CA PRO A 90 14.68 -5.76 -13.53
C PRO A 90 15.82 -5.66 -12.51
N GLU A 91 16.52 -4.53 -12.43
CA GLU A 91 17.66 -4.33 -11.52
C GLU A 91 17.20 -4.25 -10.05
N CYS A 92 16.31 -3.33 -9.74
CA CYS A 92 15.81 -3.16 -8.38
C CYS A 92 14.57 -4.01 -8.07
N GLN A 93 14.08 -4.81 -9.00
CA GLN A 93 12.90 -5.65 -8.83
C GLN A 93 11.64 -4.86 -8.38
N GLY A 94 11.53 -3.59 -8.78
CA GLY A 94 10.42 -2.71 -8.44
C GLY A 94 10.55 -2.00 -7.08
N GLU A 95 11.70 -2.10 -6.41
CA GLU A 95 11.93 -1.40 -5.13
C GLU A 95 12.29 0.09 -5.31
N GLY A 96 12.90 0.44 -6.43
CA GLY A 96 13.43 1.78 -6.70
C GLY A 96 14.83 2.00 -6.14
N PHE A 97 15.32 1.12 -5.27
CA PHE A 97 16.68 1.16 -4.71
C PHE A 97 17.29 -0.22 -4.67
N VAL A 98 18.61 -0.26 -4.63
CA VAL A 98 19.43 -1.45 -4.47
C VAL A 98 20.04 -1.41 -3.07
N LYS A 99 19.92 -2.50 -2.32
CA LYS A 99 20.57 -2.65 -1.01
C LYS A 99 21.93 -3.29 -1.20
N ILE A 100 22.96 -2.64 -0.67
CA ILE A 100 24.32 -3.17 -0.64
C ILE A 100 24.60 -3.60 0.79
N GLY A 101 24.64 -4.93 1.00
CA GLY A 101 24.98 -5.52 2.30
C GLY A 101 26.46 -5.29 2.62
N MET A 102 26.76 -4.80 3.80
CA MET A 102 28.10 -4.63 4.31
C MET A 102 28.35 -5.62 5.47
N GLN A 103 29.49 -6.34 5.41
CA GLN A 103 29.79 -7.41 6.37
C GLN A 103 29.86 -6.96 7.85
N PHE A 104 30.16 -5.68 8.13
CA PHE A 104 30.37 -5.15 9.47
C PHE A 104 29.64 -3.84 9.74
N MET A 105 28.78 -3.39 8.82
CA MET A 105 28.03 -2.12 8.93
C MET A 105 26.59 -2.33 8.50
N ALA A 106 25.73 -1.38 8.81
CA ALA A 106 24.36 -1.40 8.32
C ALA A 106 24.29 -1.35 6.80
N ASP A 107 23.34 -2.07 6.21
CA ASP A 107 23.13 -2.06 4.76
C ASP A 107 22.92 -0.65 4.23
N VAL A 108 23.57 -0.32 3.13
CA VAL A 108 23.38 0.98 2.45
C VAL A 108 22.36 0.80 1.34
N SER A 109 21.35 1.65 1.32
CA SER A 109 20.35 1.71 0.24
C SER A 109 20.73 2.82 -0.73
N MET A 110 20.94 2.48 -2.00
CA MET A 110 21.21 3.44 -3.07
C MET A 110 20.06 3.47 -4.06
N VAL A 111 19.77 4.64 -4.61
CA VAL A 111 18.78 4.77 -5.69
C VAL A 111 19.21 3.90 -6.86
N CYS A 112 18.29 3.13 -7.42
CA CYS A 112 18.56 2.29 -8.58
C CYS A 112 18.89 3.16 -9.79
N GLU A 113 20.10 3.06 -10.32
CA GLU A 113 20.57 3.85 -11.47
C GLU A 113 19.77 3.51 -12.74
N ALA A 114 19.43 2.24 -12.95
CA ALA A 114 18.72 1.79 -14.14
C ALA A 114 17.33 2.41 -14.31
N CYS A 115 16.61 2.66 -13.22
CA CYS A 115 15.28 3.29 -13.28
C CYS A 115 15.23 4.68 -12.64
N GLY A 116 16.33 5.21 -12.10
CA GLY A 116 16.37 6.49 -11.41
C GLY A 116 15.38 6.56 -10.22
N GLY A 117 15.15 5.43 -9.54
CA GLY A 117 14.20 5.34 -8.42
C GLY A 117 12.73 5.12 -8.82
N LYS A 118 12.40 5.15 -10.11
CA LYS A 118 11.02 5.11 -10.63
C LYS A 118 10.35 3.73 -10.60
N ARG A 119 11.08 2.67 -10.24
CA ARG A 119 10.56 1.30 -10.05
C ARG A 119 10.14 0.56 -11.32
N PHE A 120 9.85 1.23 -12.42
CA PHE A 120 9.31 0.68 -13.67
C PHE A 120 10.27 0.84 -14.83
N LYS A 121 10.05 0.07 -15.89
CA LYS A 121 10.73 0.21 -17.17
C LYS A 121 10.33 1.53 -17.85
N PRO A 122 11.18 2.13 -18.68
CA PRO A 122 10.86 3.37 -19.41
C PRO A 122 9.57 3.27 -20.22
N ASP A 123 9.36 2.15 -20.92
CA ASP A 123 8.18 1.93 -21.77
C ASP A 123 6.86 2.02 -20.98
N ILE A 124 6.86 1.52 -19.74
CA ILE A 124 5.69 1.59 -18.86
C ILE A 124 5.43 3.02 -18.39
N LEU A 125 6.49 3.82 -18.20
CA LEU A 125 6.40 5.22 -17.80
C LEU A 125 5.88 6.12 -18.93
N GLU A 126 5.88 5.66 -20.19
CA GLU A 126 5.25 6.38 -21.30
C GLU A 126 3.72 6.33 -21.25
N VAL A 127 3.13 5.36 -20.55
CA VAL A 127 1.69 5.31 -20.35
C VAL A 127 1.25 6.41 -19.38
N ARG A 128 0.35 7.28 -19.86
CA ARG A 128 -0.12 8.43 -19.07
C ARG A 128 -1.64 8.47 -19.00
N TYR A 129 -2.15 8.70 -17.81
CA TYR A 129 -3.53 9.08 -17.57
C TYR A 129 -3.59 10.56 -17.23
N LYS A 130 -4.24 11.37 -18.08
CA LYS A 130 -4.32 12.84 -17.90
C LYS A 130 -2.95 13.50 -17.66
N GLY A 131 -1.93 13.03 -18.38
CA GLY A 131 -0.56 13.55 -18.28
C GLY A 131 0.32 12.90 -17.21
N MET A 132 -0.24 12.13 -16.27
CA MET A 132 0.48 11.49 -15.17
C MET A 132 0.76 10.01 -15.46
N ASN A 133 1.99 9.58 -15.30
CA ASN A 133 2.37 8.17 -15.38
C ASN A 133 2.26 7.49 -14.01
N ILE A 134 2.56 6.19 -13.94
CA ILE A 134 2.45 5.43 -12.70
C ILE A 134 3.39 5.94 -11.58
N ASP A 135 4.58 6.41 -11.92
CA ASP A 135 5.53 6.97 -10.96
C ASP A 135 5.04 8.32 -10.43
N ASP A 136 4.54 9.19 -11.32
CA ASP A 136 3.95 10.47 -10.94
C ASP A 136 2.79 10.25 -9.95
N ILE A 137 1.89 9.31 -10.24
CA ILE A 137 0.75 8.97 -9.38
C ILE A 137 1.22 8.42 -8.03
N LEU A 138 2.19 7.52 -8.00
CA LEU A 138 2.71 6.95 -6.76
C LEU A 138 3.46 7.97 -5.89
N ASN A 139 3.97 9.04 -6.49
CA ASN A 139 4.64 10.13 -5.78
C ASN A 139 3.69 11.20 -5.24
N MET A 140 2.43 11.23 -5.66
CA MET A 140 1.42 12.11 -5.08
C MET A 140 1.20 11.80 -3.60
N SER A 141 0.97 12.82 -2.79
CA SER A 141 0.35 12.64 -1.47
C SER A 141 -1.09 12.17 -1.62
N VAL A 142 -1.67 11.64 -0.55
CA VAL A 142 -3.09 11.22 -0.55
C VAL A 142 -4.00 12.40 -0.91
N GLU A 143 -3.73 13.58 -0.37
CA GLU A 143 -4.50 14.80 -0.64
C GLU A 143 -4.40 15.21 -2.12
N GLU A 144 -3.20 15.26 -2.69
CA GLU A 144 -2.98 15.54 -4.11
C GLU A 144 -3.67 14.53 -5.01
N ALA A 145 -3.60 13.25 -4.67
CA ALA A 145 -4.25 12.19 -5.43
C ALA A 145 -5.78 12.30 -5.40
N ILE A 146 -6.37 12.59 -4.24
CA ILE A 146 -7.81 12.81 -4.13
C ILE A 146 -8.22 14.01 -5.00
N ALA A 147 -7.51 15.12 -4.92
CA ALA A 147 -7.77 16.30 -5.74
C ALA A 147 -7.66 15.99 -7.24
N PHE A 148 -6.60 15.27 -7.64
CA PHE A 148 -6.37 14.87 -9.02
C PHE A 148 -7.47 13.95 -9.54
N PHE A 149 -7.80 12.86 -8.84
CA PHE A 149 -8.80 11.90 -9.30
C PHE A 149 -10.23 12.43 -9.21
N SER A 150 -10.57 13.25 -8.21
CA SER A 150 -11.89 13.85 -8.09
C SER A 150 -12.19 14.87 -9.20
N SER A 151 -11.18 15.54 -9.73
CA SER A 151 -11.34 16.50 -10.83
C SER A 151 -11.62 15.84 -12.19
N GLN A 152 -11.47 14.52 -12.28
CA GLN A 152 -11.68 13.79 -13.54
C GLN A 152 -13.14 13.36 -13.70
N ASP A 153 -13.64 13.43 -14.93
CA ASP A 153 -14.99 12.98 -15.26
C ASP A 153 -14.99 11.48 -15.66
N ASP A 154 -14.41 10.67 -14.79
CA ASP A 154 -14.23 9.22 -14.94
C ASP A 154 -14.73 8.52 -13.67
N PRO A 155 -15.69 7.60 -13.78
CA PRO A 155 -16.21 6.87 -12.61
C PRO A 155 -15.15 6.09 -11.84
N THR A 156 -14.12 5.56 -12.54
CA THR A 156 -13.03 4.83 -11.88
C THR A 156 -12.14 5.78 -11.08
N ALA A 157 -11.84 6.96 -11.64
CA ALA A 157 -11.07 7.97 -10.93
C ALA A 157 -11.81 8.47 -9.67
N LYS A 158 -13.10 8.77 -9.77
CA LYS A 158 -13.92 9.17 -8.62
C LYS A 158 -13.92 8.11 -7.51
N ARG A 159 -14.04 6.84 -7.87
CA ARG A 159 -13.96 5.72 -6.92
C ARG A 159 -12.59 5.57 -6.27
N ILE A 160 -11.50 5.84 -7.00
CA ILE A 160 -10.15 5.89 -6.42
C ILE A 160 -10.08 6.98 -5.34
N ALA A 161 -10.58 8.18 -5.62
CA ALA A 161 -10.60 9.28 -4.67
C ALA A 161 -11.43 8.95 -3.41
N GLU A 162 -12.63 8.38 -3.58
CA GLU A 162 -13.47 7.95 -2.46
C GLU A 162 -12.79 6.90 -1.57
N ARG A 163 -12.09 5.93 -2.17
CA ARG A 163 -11.37 4.91 -1.41
C ARG A 163 -10.11 5.42 -0.69
N LEU A 164 -9.57 6.55 -1.10
CA LEU A 164 -8.45 7.19 -0.41
C LEU A 164 -8.91 8.04 0.78
N GLN A 165 -10.20 8.42 0.84
CA GLN A 165 -10.75 9.30 1.88
C GLN A 165 -10.46 8.81 3.32
N PRO A 166 -10.54 7.50 3.65
CA PRO A 166 -10.21 7.03 4.99
C PRO A 166 -8.81 7.41 5.49
N LEU A 167 -7.82 7.56 4.59
CA LEU A 167 -6.49 8.03 4.98
C LEU A 167 -6.49 9.49 5.42
N VAL A 168 -7.33 10.32 4.83
CA VAL A 168 -7.52 11.71 5.27
C VAL A 168 -8.23 11.75 6.61
N ASP A 169 -9.26 10.93 6.79
CA ASP A 169 -10.07 10.88 8.02
C ASP A 169 -9.24 10.48 9.24
N VAL A 170 -8.21 9.64 9.04
CA VAL A 170 -7.25 9.30 10.12
C VAL A 170 -6.03 10.22 10.18
N GLY A 171 -6.01 11.32 9.41
CA GLY A 171 -4.94 12.32 9.43
C GLY A 171 -3.64 11.89 8.73
N LEU A 172 -3.73 11.06 7.70
CA LEU A 172 -2.60 10.60 6.88
C LEU A 172 -2.63 11.18 5.44
N SER A 173 -3.19 12.39 5.27
CA SER A 173 -3.32 13.04 3.97
C SER A 173 -1.98 13.34 3.29
N TYR A 174 -0.91 13.50 4.06
CA TYR A 174 0.43 13.90 3.61
C TYR A 174 1.30 12.73 3.13
N ILE A 175 0.96 11.47 3.42
CA ILE A 175 1.77 10.33 2.98
C ILE A 175 1.65 10.14 1.47
N LYS A 176 2.74 9.70 0.83
CA LYS A 176 2.71 9.41 -0.60
C LYS A 176 2.04 8.07 -0.87
N LEU A 177 1.31 7.96 -1.97
CA LEU A 177 0.62 6.73 -2.37
C LEU A 177 1.57 5.52 -2.46
N GLY A 178 2.75 5.72 -3.02
CA GLY A 178 3.79 4.69 -3.16
C GLY A 178 4.76 4.58 -1.98
N GLN A 179 4.52 5.29 -0.86
CA GLN A 179 5.39 5.23 0.32
C GLN A 179 5.33 3.84 0.95
N SER A 180 6.50 3.25 1.19
CA SER A 180 6.56 1.94 1.86
C SER A 180 6.04 2.04 3.30
N SER A 181 5.21 1.09 3.69
CA SER A 181 4.71 0.99 5.06
C SER A 181 5.81 0.82 6.11
N SER A 182 6.98 0.32 5.71
CA SER A 182 8.15 0.22 6.59
C SER A 182 8.78 1.57 6.96
N THR A 183 8.44 2.65 6.23
CA THR A 183 8.91 4.02 6.49
C THR A 183 7.92 4.83 7.34
N LEU A 184 6.75 4.28 7.61
CA LEU A 184 5.77 4.90 8.49
C LEU A 184 6.22 4.81 9.95
N SER A 185 5.96 5.85 10.70
CA SER A 185 6.16 5.82 12.16
C SER A 185 5.18 4.84 12.82
N GLY A 186 5.48 4.39 14.04
CA GLY A 186 4.58 3.49 14.77
C GLY A 186 3.17 4.07 14.94
N GLY A 187 3.05 5.39 15.16
CA GLY A 187 1.75 6.06 15.27
C GLY A 187 1.00 6.15 13.94
N GLU A 188 1.69 6.34 12.81
CA GLU A 188 1.09 6.31 11.48
C GLU A 188 0.62 4.90 11.09
N SER A 189 1.39 3.89 11.47
CA SER A 189 1.02 2.48 11.22
C SER A 189 -0.18 2.03 12.06
N GLN A 190 -0.40 2.67 13.21
CA GLN A 190 -1.50 2.35 14.12
C GLN A 190 -2.84 2.98 13.69
N ARG A 191 -2.83 4.08 12.97
CA ARG A 191 -4.01 4.76 12.41
C ARG A 191 -4.57 4.03 11.20
#